data_6fa8b9c7dd83af008f5b6f09479f4c5f
#
_entry.id   6fa8b9c7dd83af008f5b6f09479f4c5f
#
_cell.length_a   1.000
_cell.length_b   1.000
_cell.length_c   1.000
_cell.angle_alpha   90.00
_cell.angle_beta   90.00
_cell.angle_gamma   90.00
#
_symmetry.space_group_name_H-M   'P 1'
#
loop_
_entity.id
_entity.type
_entity.pdbx_description
1 polymer ?
#
loop_
_entity_poly.entity_id
_entity_poly.type
_entity_poly.pdbx_seq_one_letter_code
_entity_poly.pdbx_strand_id
1 'polypeptide(L)'
;MKRVIHVVGAAIFNEQRDVLCALRAPNMSLPNVWEFPGGKVEEGERPEDALVREIREELGCTISVGELLADVFHEYEHAIVHLRTYEARLVDGEPRAREHAELRWVPLQALRSLEWVPADIPTVEALLVEGEAQKGVLDVLMRPRSIDD
;
A
#
# COMPACT_ATOMS: atom_id res chain seq x y z
N MET A 1 -11.39 -27.53 2.19
CA MET A 1 -10.33 -26.78 1.48
C MET A 1 -10.72 -25.31 1.40
N LYS A 2 -9.81 -24.42 1.79
CA LYS A 2 -10.09 -22.99 1.78
C LYS A 2 -10.02 -22.43 0.37
N ARG A 3 -10.93 -21.51 0.07
CA ARG A 3 -10.96 -20.78 -1.20
C ARG A 3 -9.84 -19.75 -1.24
N VAL A 4 -9.20 -19.62 -2.40
CA VAL A 4 -8.18 -18.57 -2.63
C VAL A 4 -8.87 -17.36 -3.26
N ILE A 5 -8.68 -16.19 -2.67
CA ILE A 5 -9.22 -14.92 -3.18
C ILE A 5 -8.06 -14.06 -3.65
N HIS A 6 -8.09 -13.67 -4.93
CA HIS A 6 -7.05 -12.80 -5.51
C HIS A 6 -7.41 -11.35 -5.32
N VAL A 7 -6.53 -10.61 -4.64
CA VAL A 7 -6.74 -9.19 -4.35
C VAL A 7 -5.48 -8.39 -4.71
N VAL A 8 -5.68 -7.11 -4.95
CA VAL A 8 -4.61 -6.17 -5.25
C VAL A 8 -4.68 -4.99 -4.30
N GLY A 9 -3.53 -4.43 -3.97
CA GLY A 9 -3.42 -3.25 -3.13
C GLY A 9 -2.45 -2.24 -3.73
N ALA A 10 -2.65 -0.97 -3.37
CA ALA A 10 -1.82 0.12 -3.85
C ALA A 10 -1.12 0.84 -2.69
N ALA A 11 0.20 0.87 -2.73
CA ALA A 11 0.98 1.80 -1.93
C ALA A 11 1.10 3.08 -2.74
N ILE A 12 0.16 4.00 -2.56
CA ILE A 12 0.07 5.24 -3.32
C ILE A 12 0.94 6.29 -2.66
N PHE A 13 1.91 6.82 -3.43
CA PHE A 13 2.81 7.88 -2.95
C PHE A 13 2.37 9.25 -3.45
N ASN A 14 2.51 10.26 -2.60
CA ASN A 14 2.41 11.67 -2.99
C ASN A 14 3.81 12.23 -3.30
N GLU A 15 3.88 13.52 -3.60
CA GLU A 15 5.14 14.20 -3.94
C GLU A 15 6.13 14.23 -2.78
N GLN A 16 5.64 14.20 -1.55
CA GLN A 16 6.46 14.17 -0.33
C GLN A 16 6.94 12.76 0.03
N ARG A 17 6.60 11.76 -0.79
CA ARG A 17 6.91 10.34 -0.54
C ARG A 17 6.22 9.79 0.71
N ASP A 18 5.09 10.36 1.09
CA ASP A 18 4.18 9.77 2.07
C ASP A 18 3.29 8.74 1.37
N VAL A 19 2.83 7.76 2.12
CA VAL A 19 2.01 6.66 1.61
C VAL A 19 0.57 6.81 2.11
N LEU A 20 -0.39 6.59 1.22
CA LEU A 20 -1.79 6.63 1.57
C LEU A 20 -2.20 5.35 2.28
N CYS A 21 -2.65 5.49 3.52
CA CYS A 21 -3.13 4.40 4.36
C CYS A 21 -4.62 4.55 4.59
N ALA A 22 -5.35 3.45 4.58
CA ALA A 22 -6.81 3.44 4.72
C ALA A 22 -7.22 2.67 5.98
N LEU A 23 -8.02 3.31 6.83
CA LEU A 23 -8.54 2.68 8.05
C LEU A 23 -9.83 1.93 7.73
N ARG A 24 -9.86 0.64 7.99
CA ARG A 24 -11.05 -0.18 7.76
C ARG A 24 -12.18 0.23 8.70
N ALA A 25 -13.37 0.39 8.12
CA ALA A 25 -14.55 0.83 8.85
C ALA A 25 -15.06 -0.24 9.83
N PRO A 26 -15.80 0.15 10.87
CA PRO A 26 -16.33 -0.82 11.85
C PRO A 26 -17.23 -1.90 11.27
N ASN A 27 -17.87 -1.65 10.13
CA ASN A 27 -18.74 -2.61 9.45
C ASN A 27 -18.03 -3.56 8.48
N MET A 28 -16.71 -3.39 8.31
CA MET A 28 -15.91 -4.28 7.48
C MET A 28 -15.39 -5.47 8.28
N SER A 29 -14.99 -6.55 7.60
CA SER A 29 -14.21 -7.62 8.24
C SER A 29 -12.87 -7.03 8.66
N LEU A 30 -12.26 -7.54 9.75
CA LEU A 30 -11.06 -6.97 10.35
C LEU A 30 -11.19 -5.45 10.54
N PRO A 31 -12.14 -5.00 11.38
CA PRO A 31 -12.39 -3.56 11.53
C PRO A 31 -11.30 -2.85 12.33
N ASN A 32 -11.21 -1.54 12.15
CA ASN A 32 -10.37 -0.64 12.95
C ASN A 32 -8.87 -0.90 12.83
N VAL A 33 -8.43 -1.53 11.74
CA VAL A 33 -7.02 -1.67 11.39
C VAL A 33 -6.76 -1.06 10.02
N TRP A 34 -5.50 -0.78 9.74
CA TRP A 34 -5.10 -0.09 8.52
C TRP A 34 -4.76 -1.07 7.40
N GLU A 35 -4.97 -0.62 6.18
CA GLU A 35 -4.65 -1.39 4.98
C GLU A 35 -4.20 -0.45 3.85
N PHE A 36 -3.55 -1.03 2.84
CA PHE A 36 -3.38 -0.34 1.57
C PHE A 36 -4.67 -0.50 0.77
N PRO A 37 -5.20 0.59 0.18
CA PRO A 37 -6.46 0.48 -0.55
C PRO A 37 -6.33 -0.40 -1.79
N GLY A 38 -7.41 -1.04 -2.16
CA GLY A 38 -7.47 -1.96 -3.29
C GLY A 38 -8.73 -2.80 -3.26
N GLY A 39 -8.68 -3.96 -3.88
CA GLY A 39 -9.85 -4.83 -3.92
C GLY A 39 -9.61 -6.10 -4.71
N LYS A 40 -10.70 -6.79 -5.05
CA LYS A 40 -10.66 -8.08 -5.72
C LYS A 40 -10.38 -7.94 -7.21
N VAL A 41 -9.59 -8.87 -7.73
CA VAL A 41 -9.38 -9.03 -9.17
C VAL A 41 -10.56 -9.81 -9.73
N GLU A 42 -11.20 -9.28 -10.77
CA GLU A 42 -12.29 -9.95 -11.44
C GLU A 42 -11.76 -10.91 -12.50
N GLU A 43 -12.58 -11.91 -12.85
CA GLU A 43 -12.19 -12.90 -13.85
C GLU A 43 -11.83 -12.24 -15.18
N GLY A 44 -10.68 -12.65 -15.74
CA GLY A 44 -10.20 -12.12 -17.01
C GLY A 44 -9.51 -10.76 -16.92
N GLU A 45 -9.48 -10.17 -15.74
CA GLU A 45 -8.89 -8.86 -15.51
C GLU A 45 -7.41 -8.98 -15.12
N ARG A 46 -6.56 -8.11 -15.67
CA ARG A 46 -5.18 -8.04 -15.24
C ARG A 46 -5.11 -7.41 -13.84
N PRO A 47 -4.19 -7.86 -12.96
CA PRO A 47 -4.08 -7.29 -11.63
C PRO A 47 -3.93 -5.77 -11.61
N GLU A 48 -3.09 -5.21 -12.49
CA GLU A 48 -2.86 -3.77 -12.55
C GLU A 48 -4.13 -3.01 -12.96
N ASP A 49 -4.89 -3.56 -13.90
CA ASP A 49 -6.16 -2.95 -14.35
C ASP A 49 -7.21 -3.03 -13.24
N ALA A 50 -7.26 -4.15 -12.51
CA ALA A 50 -8.13 -4.31 -11.35
C ALA A 50 -7.83 -3.22 -10.31
N LEU A 51 -6.55 -2.96 -10.07
CA LEU A 51 -6.14 -1.98 -9.09
C LEU A 51 -6.58 -0.57 -9.46
N VAL A 52 -6.37 -0.17 -10.73
CA VAL A 52 -6.83 1.14 -11.23
C VAL A 52 -8.34 1.27 -11.06
N ARG A 53 -9.09 0.23 -11.41
CA ARG A 53 -10.55 0.21 -11.28
C ARG A 53 -11.00 0.34 -9.82
N GLU A 54 -10.43 -0.48 -8.94
CA GLU A 54 -10.78 -0.49 -7.51
C GLU A 54 -10.49 0.86 -6.85
N ILE A 55 -9.35 1.46 -7.15
CA ILE A 55 -8.99 2.76 -6.57
C ILE A 55 -9.96 3.84 -7.06
N ARG A 56 -10.35 3.81 -8.34
CA ARG A 56 -11.33 4.76 -8.86
C ARG A 56 -12.69 4.59 -8.17
N GLU A 57 -13.13 3.36 -7.99
CA GLU A 57 -14.40 3.07 -7.31
C GLU A 57 -14.38 3.46 -5.84
N GLU A 58 -13.33 3.10 -5.12
CA GLU A 58 -13.27 3.30 -3.67
C GLU A 58 -12.85 4.70 -3.24
N LEU A 59 -11.93 5.33 -3.98
CA LEU A 59 -11.33 6.60 -3.56
C LEU A 59 -11.64 7.75 -4.51
N GLY A 60 -12.19 7.47 -5.69
CA GLY A 60 -12.56 8.52 -6.65
C GLY A 60 -11.38 9.19 -7.33
N CYS A 61 -10.23 8.55 -7.35
CA CYS A 61 -9.03 9.09 -7.99
C CYS A 61 -8.43 8.10 -8.98
N THR A 62 -7.53 8.58 -9.82
CA THR A 62 -6.83 7.77 -10.81
C THR A 62 -5.36 7.64 -10.44
N ILE A 63 -4.85 6.41 -10.51
CA ILE A 63 -3.45 6.11 -10.20
C ILE A 63 -2.74 5.54 -11.41
N SER A 64 -1.41 5.68 -11.40
CA SER A 64 -0.50 4.97 -12.29
C SER A 64 0.17 3.88 -11.48
N VAL A 65 0.06 2.63 -11.92
CA VAL A 65 0.59 1.46 -11.22
C VAL A 65 2.04 1.24 -11.64
N GLY A 66 2.91 1.11 -10.65
CA GLY A 66 4.34 0.86 -10.83
C GLY A 66 4.73 -0.57 -10.50
N GLU A 67 5.83 -0.72 -9.78
CA GLU A 67 6.42 -2.02 -9.47
C GLU A 67 5.62 -2.81 -8.43
N LEU A 68 5.66 -4.14 -8.56
CA LEU A 68 5.14 -5.04 -7.54
C LEU A 68 6.07 -5.01 -6.32
N LEU A 69 5.51 -4.67 -5.15
CA LEU A 69 6.26 -4.58 -3.90
C LEU A 69 6.20 -5.87 -3.08
N ALA A 70 5.06 -6.54 -3.12
CA ALA A 70 4.86 -7.77 -2.37
C ALA A 70 3.82 -8.65 -3.05
N ASP A 71 4.04 -9.96 -2.99
CA ASP A 71 3.15 -10.98 -3.53
C ASP A 71 3.07 -12.05 -2.46
N VAL A 72 1.95 -12.07 -1.71
CA VAL A 72 1.83 -12.90 -0.52
C VAL A 72 0.54 -13.70 -0.53
N PHE A 73 0.62 -14.90 0.05
CA PHE A 73 -0.55 -15.69 0.41
C PHE A 73 -0.67 -15.64 1.93
N HIS A 74 -1.81 -15.17 2.41
CA HIS A 74 -2.09 -15.14 3.84
C HIS A 74 -3.35 -15.94 4.14
N GLU A 75 -3.23 -16.90 5.06
CA GLU A 75 -4.35 -17.75 5.45
C GLU A 75 -5.14 -17.11 6.58
N TYR A 76 -6.40 -16.81 6.30
CA TYR A 76 -7.38 -16.39 7.29
C TYR A 76 -8.29 -17.59 7.63
N GLU A 77 -9.14 -17.44 8.64
CA GLU A 77 -10.00 -18.52 9.10
C GLU A 77 -10.85 -19.15 7.98
N HIS A 78 -11.43 -18.33 7.10
CA HIS A 78 -12.37 -18.79 6.09
C HIS A 78 -11.85 -18.74 4.66
N ALA A 79 -10.66 -18.19 4.44
CA ALA A 79 -10.12 -18.02 3.09
C ALA A 79 -8.62 -17.83 3.12
N ILE A 80 -7.99 -18.11 1.98
CA ILE A 80 -6.59 -17.72 1.73
C ILE A 80 -6.65 -16.49 0.83
N VAL A 81 -6.00 -15.42 1.23
CA VAL A 81 -5.91 -14.21 0.44
C VAL A 81 -4.56 -14.18 -0.30
N HIS A 82 -4.63 -14.16 -1.63
CA HIS A 82 -3.47 -13.92 -2.48
C HIS A 82 -3.43 -12.44 -2.80
N LEU A 83 -2.53 -11.71 -2.13
CA LEU A 83 -2.44 -10.26 -2.23
C LEU A 83 -1.19 -9.86 -3.00
N ARG A 84 -1.38 -9.07 -4.06
CA ARG A 84 -0.31 -8.38 -4.76
C ARG A 84 -0.42 -6.90 -4.50
N THR A 85 0.61 -6.30 -3.92
CA THR A 85 0.62 -4.87 -3.61
C THR A 85 1.65 -4.19 -4.49
N TYR A 86 1.20 -3.14 -5.18
CA TYR A 86 2.01 -2.40 -6.15
C TYR A 86 2.30 -1.00 -5.62
N GLU A 87 3.47 -0.49 -5.96
CA GLU A 87 3.74 0.93 -5.84
C GLU A 87 2.88 1.67 -6.86
N ALA A 88 2.32 2.81 -6.48
CA ALA A 88 1.48 3.59 -7.37
C ALA A 88 1.67 5.08 -7.10
N ARG A 89 1.32 5.89 -8.10
CA ARG A 89 1.32 7.35 -7.98
C ARG A 89 -0.05 7.91 -8.35
N LEU A 90 -0.42 8.99 -7.67
CA LEU A 90 -1.64 9.71 -7.98
C LEU A 90 -1.45 10.49 -9.28
N VAL A 91 -2.36 10.26 -10.24
CA VAL A 91 -2.34 10.91 -11.55
C VAL A 91 -3.38 12.01 -11.63
N ASP A 92 -4.58 11.76 -11.11
CA ASP A 92 -5.71 12.67 -11.19
C ASP A 92 -6.68 12.46 -10.05
N GLY A 93 -7.30 13.54 -9.61
CA GLY A 93 -8.29 13.53 -8.53
C GLY A 93 -7.66 13.50 -7.16
N GLU A 94 -8.48 13.71 -6.15
CA GLU A 94 -8.08 13.68 -4.76
C GLU A 94 -8.72 12.45 -4.09
N PRO A 95 -7.91 11.58 -3.42
CA PRO A 95 -8.47 10.42 -2.73
C PRO A 95 -9.48 10.83 -1.66
N ARG A 96 -10.62 10.17 -1.63
CA ARG A 96 -11.68 10.40 -0.64
C ARG A 96 -12.12 9.09 -0.03
N ALA A 97 -12.34 9.10 1.28
CA ALA A 97 -12.86 7.94 2.00
C ALA A 97 -14.36 7.80 1.70
N ARG A 98 -14.72 6.85 0.82
CA ARG A 98 -16.12 6.54 0.51
C ARG A 98 -16.65 5.41 1.38
N GLU A 99 -15.82 4.40 1.63
CA GLU A 99 -16.16 3.22 2.41
C GLU A 99 -15.32 3.10 3.68
N HIS A 100 -14.07 3.55 3.64
CA HIS A 100 -13.16 3.51 4.77
C HIS A 100 -13.52 4.54 5.83
N ALA A 101 -13.15 4.28 7.08
CA ALA A 101 -13.37 5.21 8.17
C ALA A 101 -12.50 6.45 8.05
N GLU A 102 -11.29 6.30 7.51
CA GLU A 102 -10.31 7.38 7.40
C GLU A 102 -9.29 7.05 6.31
N LEU A 103 -8.77 8.09 5.66
CA LEU A 103 -7.56 8.00 4.83
C LEU A 103 -6.50 8.90 5.45
N ARG A 104 -5.26 8.45 5.43
CA ARG A 104 -4.15 9.23 6.01
C ARG A 104 -2.91 9.06 5.17
N TRP A 105 -2.25 10.19 4.87
CA TRP A 105 -0.91 10.18 4.29
C TRP A 105 0.09 10.00 5.41
N VAL A 106 0.91 8.96 5.34
CA VAL A 106 1.81 8.57 6.43
C VAL A 106 3.25 8.52 5.92
N PRO A 107 4.19 9.20 6.60
CA PRO A 107 5.60 9.08 6.26
C PRO A 107 6.06 7.62 6.43
N LEU A 108 7.00 7.18 5.58
CA LEU A 108 7.47 5.79 5.62
C LEU A 108 7.92 5.36 7.01
N GLN A 109 8.67 6.21 7.71
CA GLN A 109 9.18 5.88 9.04
C GLN A 109 8.10 5.74 10.11
N ALA A 110 6.88 6.20 9.84
CA ALA A 110 5.76 6.12 10.78
C ALA A 110 4.81 4.93 10.50
N LEU A 111 5.07 4.14 9.45
CA LEU A 111 4.18 3.03 9.09
C LEU A 111 4.02 2.00 10.19
N ARG A 112 5.08 1.70 10.95
CA ARG A 112 5.00 0.73 12.04
C ARG A 112 4.19 1.21 13.24
N SER A 113 3.86 2.50 13.31
CA SER A 113 3.02 3.03 14.39
C SER A 113 1.54 2.67 14.21
N LEU A 114 1.16 2.20 13.02
CA LEU A 114 -0.20 1.80 12.71
C LEU A 114 -0.38 0.31 12.89
N GLU A 115 -1.59 -0.09 13.28
CA GLU A 115 -1.95 -1.51 13.35
C GLU A 115 -2.50 -1.94 11.98
N TRP A 116 -1.83 -2.89 11.35
CA TRP A 116 -2.10 -3.32 9.97
C TRP A 116 -2.86 -4.63 9.89
N VAL A 117 -3.65 -4.78 8.79
CA VAL A 117 -4.15 -6.12 8.44
C VAL A 117 -2.94 -7.02 8.18
N PRO A 118 -2.98 -8.29 8.63
CA PRO A 118 -1.80 -9.17 8.53
C PRO A 118 -1.22 -9.31 7.12
N ALA A 119 -2.07 -9.39 6.09
CA ALA A 119 -1.62 -9.55 4.71
C ALA A 119 -0.80 -8.36 4.19
N ASP A 120 -0.93 -7.17 4.80
CA ASP A 120 -0.21 -5.97 4.39
C ASP A 120 1.13 -5.76 5.10
N ILE A 121 1.40 -6.53 6.15
CA ILE A 121 2.65 -6.40 6.91
C ILE A 121 3.88 -6.62 6.02
N PRO A 122 3.93 -7.61 5.12
CA PRO A 122 5.09 -7.75 4.22
C PRO A 122 5.35 -6.52 3.35
N THR A 123 4.29 -5.84 2.89
CA THR A 123 4.46 -4.60 2.11
C THR A 123 5.02 -3.48 2.97
N VAL A 124 4.53 -3.33 4.20
CA VAL A 124 5.06 -2.34 5.16
C VAL A 124 6.56 -2.57 5.34
N GLU A 125 6.98 -3.81 5.57
CA GLU A 125 8.39 -4.13 5.76
C GLU A 125 9.22 -3.84 4.50
N ALA A 126 8.70 -4.17 3.30
CA ALA A 126 9.37 -3.87 2.04
C ALA A 126 9.56 -2.36 1.85
N LEU A 127 8.55 -1.56 2.17
CA LEU A 127 8.63 -0.09 2.08
C LEU A 127 9.64 0.49 3.06
N LEU A 128 9.74 -0.07 4.26
CA LEU A 128 10.70 0.39 5.27
C LEU A 128 12.13 0.09 4.86
N VAL A 129 12.38 -1.08 4.27
CA VAL A 129 13.70 -1.44 3.75
C VAL A 129 14.11 -0.48 2.62
N GLU A 130 13.21 -0.19 1.69
CA GLU A 130 13.43 0.77 0.60
C GLU A 130 13.72 2.17 1.16
N GLY A 131 12.91 2.62 2.13
CA GLY A 131 13.08 3.93 2.76
C GLY A 131 14.43 4.05 3.48
N GLU A 132 14.86 3.01 4.18
CA GLU A 132 16.17 2.97 4.84
C GLU A 132 17.31 3.03 3.83
N ALA A 133 17.19 2.29 2.72
CA ALA A 133 18.19 2.31 1.65
C ALA A 133 18.31 3.68 1.01
N GLN A 134 17.19 4.35 0.73
CA GLN A 134 17.17 5.70 0.17
C GLN A 134 17.78 6.70 1.15
N LYS A 135 17.45 6.59 2.42
CA LYS A 135 18.02 7.44 3.47
C LYS A 135 19.53 7.24 3.57
N GLY A 136 19.98 5.99 3.56
CA GLY A 136 21.41 5.68 3.61
C GLY A 136 22.19 6.29 2.45
N VAL A 137 21.66 6.19 1.23
CA VAL A 137 22.27 6.81 0.03
C VAL A 137 22.32 8.33 0.19
N LEU A 138 21.20 8.93 0.62
CA LEU A 138 21.15 10.38 0.82
C LEU A 138 22.13 10.84 1.89
N ASP A 139 22.21 10.13 3.00
CA ASP A 139 23.15 10.45 4.08
C ASP A 139 24.59 10.41 3.60
N VAL A 140 24.95 9.43 2.77
CA VAL A 140 26.28 9.33 2.16
C VAL A 140 26.55 10.51 1.22
N LEU A 141 25.59 10.85 0.36
CA LEU A 141 25.73 11.93 -0.62
C LEU A 141 25.81 13.30 0.06
N MET A 142 25.15 13.48 1.20
CA MET A 142 25.09 14.75 1.92
C MET A 142 26.18 14.88 2.99
N ARG A 143 27.02 13.84 3.17
CA ARG A 143 28.10 13.89 4.15
C ARG A 143 29.13 14.95 3.74
N PRO A 144 29.52 15.85 4.65
CA PRO A 144 30.55 16.83 4.36
C PRO A 144 31.89 16.14 4.04
N ARG A 145 32.61 16.67 3.03
CA ARG A 145 33.94 16.16 2.73
C ARG A 145 34.90 16.61 3.82
N SER A 146 35.74 15.69 4.26
CA SER A 146 36.83 16.04 5.16
C SER A 146 37.87 16.89 4.42
N ILE A 147 38.40 17.90 5.11
CA ILE A 147 39.45 18.75 4.56
C ILE A 147 40.72 17.96 4.29
N ASP A 148 40.91 16.87 5.03
CA ASP A 148 42.11 16.05 4.95
C ASP A 148 42.02 14.94 3.89
N ASP A 149 40.93 14.85 3.17
CA ASP A 149 40.72 13.82 2.13
C ASP A 149 41.38 14.26 0.79
#